data_2bb6a1da981e4c377565cca586266268
#
_entry.id   2bb6a1da981e4c377565cca586266268
#
_cell.length_a   1.000
_cell.length_b   1.000
_cell.length_c   1.000
_cell.angle_alpha   90.00
_cell.angle_beta   90.00
_cell.angle_gamma   90.00
#
_symmetry.space_group_name_H-M   'P 1'
#
loop_
_entity.id
_entity.type
_entity.pdbx_description
1 polymer ?
#
loop_
_entity_poly.entity_id
_entity_poly.type
_entity_poly.pdbx_seq_one_letter_code
_entity_poly.pdbx_strand_id
1 'polypeptide(L)'
;MRDITIKNFRCYEEKSIEFRRGVNLLIGDNSVGKTSLLHACNLVMNAFFSGYSDENTIWISADENDFRNTGITEQPVEILFHPGEWDFNTISTPIGESYSLDRDVDLKIEKKSKKNSRNLVSGLIPLRDYASNLKLWSHIVLKDKSIQQINPLPVYACFTTEDIHSVRKFNKDKFKTYIQKPSFGYYECYDCRGLFECWIKRLLVLKEAQKGELEINSVRNAIIDALGHDGCNIINDMNIRHNEGKVYFKFVDGRESEATLLSDGYRRLVNIVMDIAFRCALLNKSMFGDQCYKHTHGIVIIDEIDEHLHPALQVRVLKALQDTFPKIQFIVSTHAPLVMSSVEPRKDENGNDINVVYRLEYADGIYSHKELKPYGLDANLILEEMSLVDSRVPEIADRIEKIKDLISEKLLDQASSQISLLEEETDPNQSVLVRLRAIINRLEALGK
;
A
#
# COMPACT_ATOMS: atom_id res chain seq x y z
N MET A 1 4.33 -5.92 -10.87
CA MET A 1 5.78 -6.16 -10.64
C MET A 1 5.95 -7.52 -9.99
N ARG A 2 6.78 -8.42 -10.59
CA ARG A 2 7.03 -9.78 -10.08
C ARG A 2 8.13 -9.81 -9.04
N ASP A 3 9.24 -9.13 -9.33
CA ASP A 3 10.39 -9.06 -8.43
C ASP A 3 11.20 -7.79 -8.65
N ILE A 4 12.06 -7.48 -7.69
CA ILE A 4 13.00 -6.37 -7.74
C ILE A 4 14.33 -6.78 -7.10
N THR A 5 15.43 -6.41 -7.73
CA THR A 5 16.78 -6.50 -7.17
C THR A 5 17.41 -5.12 -7.15
N ILE A 6 17.72 -4.65 -5.97
CA ILE A 6 18.22 -3.30 -5.68
C ILE A 6 19.69 -3.40 -5.32
N LYS A 7 20.55 -2.56 -5.94
CA LYS A 7 22.00 -2.49 -5.63
C LYS A 7 22.42 -1.06 -5.34
N ASN A 8 23.21 -0.89 -4.29
CA ASN A 8 23.80 0.39 -3.84
C ASN A 8 22.78 1.52 -3.64
N PHE A 9 21.61 1.18 -3.13
CA PHE A 9 20.48 2.07 -3.01
C PHE A 9 20.16 2.33 -1.55
N ARG A 10 20.28 3.57 -1.09
CA ARG A 10 20.02 4.01 0.30
C ARG A 10 20.73 3.12 1.33
N CYS A 11 19.97 2.34 2.09
CA CYS A 11 20.52 1.42 3.08
C CYS A 11 21.01 0.10 2.48
N TYR A 12 20.54 -0.29 1.30
CA TYR A 12 20.82 -1.58 0.71
C TYR A 12 22.13 -1.61 -0.09
N GLU A 13 22.98 -2.59 0.19
CA GLU A 13 24.07 -2.97 -0.70
C GLU A 13 23.54 -3.80 -1.85
N GLU A 14 22.86 -4.88 -1.53
CA GLU A 14 22.07 -5.67 -2.45
C GLU A 14 20.85 -6.24 -1.73
N LYS A 15 19.69 -6.18 -2.39
CA LYS A 15 18.44 -6.72 -1.88
C LYS A 15 17.56 -7.19 -3.02
N SER A 16 17.18 -8.47 -2.99
CA SER A 16 16.18 -9.02 -3.90
C SER A 16 14.93 -9.40 -3.12
N ILE A 17 13.76 -9.20 -3.73
CA ILE A 17 12.48 -9.61 -3.18
C ILE A 17 11.48 -9.88 -4.30
N GLU A 18 10.67 -10.92 -4.12
CA GLU A 18 9.58 -11.27 -5.01
C GLU A 18 8.26 -10.71 -4.49
N PHE A 19 7.38 -10.31 -5.39
CA PHE A 19 6.05 -9.81 -5.07
C PHE A 19 4.98 -10.72 -5.64
N ARG A 20 3.84 -10.78 -4.95
CA ARG A 20 2.64 -11.49 -5.38
C ARG A 20 1.62 -10.53 -5.96
N ARG A 21 0.65 -11.06 -6.70
CA ARG A 21 -0.34 -10.26 -7.43
C ARG A 21 -1.24 -9.40 -6.55
N GLY A 22 -1.57 -9.85 -5.35
CA GLY A 22 -2.49 -9.17 -4.43
C GLY A 22 -1.78 -8.26 -3.44
N VAL A 23 -1.93 -8.55 -2.15
CA VAL A 23 -1.34 -7.77 -1.06
C VAL A 23 0.05 -8.30 -0.71
N ASN A 24 1.03 -7.40 -0.75
CA ASN A 24 2.40 -7.63 -0.30
C ASN A 24 2.65 -6.73 0.91
N LEU A 25 2.53 -7.29 2.10
CA LEU A 25 2.70 -6.55 3.33
C LEU A 25 4.14 -6.63 3.83
N LEU A 26 4.79 -5.49 4.02
CA LEU A 26 6.14 -5.34 4.52
C LEU A 26 6.09 -4.93 5.99
N ILE A 27 6.66 -5.76 6.86
CA ILE A 27 6.76 -5.48 8.28
C ILE A 27 8.21 -5.51 8.75
N GLY A 28 8.47 -5.05 9.95
CA GLY A 28 9.79 -5.05 10.57
C GLY A 28 10.02 -3.78 11.40
N ASP A 29 11.11 -3.74 12.12
CA ASP A 29 11.49 -2.63 12.99
C ASP A 29 11.74 -1.33 12.22
N ASN A 30 11.91 -0.23 12.96
CA ASN A 30 12.36 1.01 12.34
C ASN A 30 13.77 0.82 11.75
N SER A 31 14.03 1.48 10.64
CA SER A 31 15.32 1.47 9.94
C SER A 31 15.73 0.16 9.24
N VAL A 32 14.87 -0.87 9.17
CA VAL A 32 15.15 -2.09 8.37
C VAL A 32 14.96 -1.89 6.85
N GLY A 33 14.65 -0.66 6.42
CA GLY A 33 14.62 -0.31 4.99
C GLY A 33 13.24 -0.39 4.32
N LYS A 34 12.11 -0.56 5.03
CA LYS A 34 10.76 -0.62 4.43
C LYS A 34 10.50 0.53 3.45
N THR A 35 10.61 1.77 3.92
CA THR A 35 10.40 2.97 3.09
C THR A 35 11.40 3.06 1.92
N SER A 36 12.65 2.59 2.09
CA SER A 36 13.61 2.52 1.01
C SER A 36 13.20 1.53 -0.07
N LEU A 37 12.68 0.37 0.31
CA LEU A 37 12.15 -0.62 -0.63
C LEU A 37 10.90 -0.09 -1.36
N LEU A 38 9.96 0.53 -0.64
CA LEU A 38 8.78 1.16 -1.24
C LEU A 38 9.18 2.27 -2.23
N HIS A 39 10.20 3.06 -1.89
CA HIS A 39 10.71 4.08 -2.81
C HIS A 39 11.32 3.48 -4.08
N ALA A 40 12.07 2.38 -3.98
CA ALA A 40 12.56 1.67 -5.16
C ALA A 40 11.40 1.13 -6.01
N CYS A 41 10.34 0.58 -5.40
CA CYS A 41 9.12 0.17 -6.10
C CYS A 41 8.43 1.35 -6.79
N ASN A 42 8.41 2.54 -6.17
CA ASN A 42 7.87 3.75 -6.79
C ASN A 42 8.69 4.19 -8.03
N LEU A 43 10.03 4.09 -7.98
CA LEU A 43 10.86 4.34 -9.16
C LEU A 43 10.59 3.33 -10.29
N VAL A 44 10.35 2.07 -9.95
CA VAL A 44 9.97 1.03 -10.93
C VAL A 44 8.63 1.34 -11.59
N MET A 45 7.60 1.70 -10.81
CA MET A 45 6.31 2.16 -11.38
C MET A 45 6.51 3.35 -12.31
N ASN A 46 7.33 4.30 -11.88
CA ASN A 46 7.59 5.53 -12.63
C ASN A 46 8.36 5.28 -13.94
N ALA A 47 9.12 4.17 -14.05
CA ALA A 47 9.83 3.80 -15.28
C ALA A 47 8.89 3.63 -16.49
N PHE A 48 7.62 3.31 -16.28
CA PHE A 48 6.59 3.28 -17.33
C PHE A 48 6.50 4.62 -18.09
N PHE A 49 6.68 5.73 -17.39
CA PHE A 49 6.59 7.06 -17.99
C PHE A 49 7.81 7.43 -18.84
N SER A 50 8.84 6.60 -18.90
CA SER A 50 9.92 6.75 -19.88
C SER A 50 9.42 6.63 -21.32
N GLY A 51 8.31 5.88 -21.53
CA GLY A 51 7.62 5.74 -22.81
C GLY A 51 6.26 6.45 -22.87
N TYR A 52 5.50 6.41 -21.78
CA TYR A 52 4.18 7.07 -21.68
C TYR A 52 4.34 8.49 -21.09
N SER A 53 4.91 9.43 -21.84
CA SER A 53 5.16 10.81 -21.38
C SER A 53 4.27 11.82 -22.09
N ASP A 54 3.60 12.70 -21.32
CA ASP A 54 2.84 13.85 -21.80
C ASP A 54 2.82 14.97 -20.75
N GLU A 55 1.92 15.94 -20.88
CA GLU A 55 1.78 17.06 -19.93
C GLU A 55 1.33 16.68 -18.52
N ASN A 56 0.85 15.47 -18.31
CA ASN A 56 0.36 14.96 -17.03
C ASN A 56 1.32 13.94 -16.36
N THR A 57 2.35 13.53 -17.09
CA THR A 57 3.27 12.47 -16.67
C THR A 57 4.70 12.98 -16.64
N ILE A 58 5.43 12.60 -15.60
CA ILE A 58 6.86 12.91 -15.47
C ILE A 58 7.60 11.61 -15.14
N TRP A 59 8.63 11.29 -15.92
CA TRP A 59 9.55 10.22 -15.57
C TRP A 59 10.56 10.71 -14.55
N ILE A 60 10.51 10.13 -13.37
CA ILE A 60 11.45 10.37 -12.27
C ILE A 60 12.46 9.25 -12.23
N SER A 61 13.66 9.58 -11.87
CA SER A 61 14.77 8.65 -11.67
C SER A 61 15.32 8.77 -10.27
N ALA A 62 16.20 7.83 -9.91
CA ALA A 62 17.00 7.92 -8.71
C ALA A 62 17.73 9.27 -8.61
N ASP A 63 17.71 9.88 -7.44
CA ASP A 63 18.37 11.15 -7.15
C ASP A 63 19.69 10.95 -6.35
N GLU A 64 20.27 12.03 -5.84
CA GLU A 64 21.51 11.95 -5.07
C GLU A 64 21.35 11.31 -3.70
N ASN A 65 20.14 11.36 -3.12
CA ASN A 65 19.81 10.77 -1.82
C ASN A 65 19.59 9.26 -1.91
N ASP A 66 19.42 8.74 -3.12
CA ASP A 66 19.20 7.31 -3.34
C ASP A 66 20.51 6.51 -3.39
N PHE A 67 21.65 7.19 -3.45
CA PHE A 67 22.96 6.53 -3.38
C PHE A 67 23.27 6.06 -1.98
N ARG A 68 23.80 4.83 -1.86
CA ARG A 68 24.29 4.31 -0.60
C ARG A 68 25.49 5.13 -0.13
N ASN A 69 25.47 5.58 1.10
CA ASN A 69 26.59 6.30 1.70
C ASN A 69 27.60 5.33 2.31
N THR A 70 28.56 4.86 1.52
CA THR A 70 29.58 3.90 1.96
C THR A 70 30.86 4.56 2.51
N GLY A 71 31.00 5.88 2.35
CA GLY A 71 32.18 6.64 2.81
C GLY A 71 33.48 6.44 2.01
N ILE A 72 33.55 5.49 1.06
CA ILE A 72 34.80 5.12 0.39
C ILE A 72 34.77 5.46 -1.11
N THR A 73 33.82 4.92 -1.84
CA THR A 73 33.67 5.17 -3.29
C THR A 73 32.20 5.19 -3.65
N GLU A 74 31.83 6.12 -4.54
CA GLU A 74 30.47 6.16 -5.09
C GLU A 74 30.26 4.97 -6.03
N GLN A 75 29.31 4.12 -5.71
CA GLN A 75 28.90 3.00 -6.55
C GLN A 75 27.61 3.36 -7.30
N PRO A 76 27.46 2.90 -8.56
CA PRO A 76 26.22 3.14 -9.30
C PRO A 76 25.00 2.53 -8.58
N VAL A 77 23.90 3.26 -8.60
CA VAL A 77 22.59 2.72 -8.20
C VAL A 77 22.04 1.90 -9.34
N GLU A 78 21.64 0.67 -9.05
CA GLU A 78 20.97 -0.21 -9.99
C GLU A 78 19.70 -0.80 -9.37
N ILE A 79 18.61 -0.78 -10.14
CA ILE A 79 17.35 -1.42 -9.80
C ILE A 79 16.97 -2.30 -10.99
N LEU A 80 17.12 -3.61 -10.84
CA LEU A 80 16.65 -4.60 -11.80
C LEU A 80 15.25 -5.04 -11.39
N PHE A 81 14.38 -5.28 -12.34
CA PHE A 81 13.01 -5.74 -12.05
C PHE A 81 12.39 -6.48 -13.23
N HIS A 82 11.44 -7.35 -12.92
CA HIS A 82 10.65 -8.04 -13.92
C HIS A 82 9.17 -7.66 -13.79
N PRO A 83 8.47 -7.48 -14.90
CA PRO A 83 7.02 -7.25 -14.88
C PRO A 83 6.30 -8.51 -14.39
N GLY A 84 5.18 -8.33 -13.70
CA GLY A 84 4.27 -9.42 -13.36
C GLY A 84 3.37 -9.76 -14.55
N GLU A 85 2.81 -10.97 -14.55
CA GLU A 85 1.84 -11.40 -15.57
C GLU A 85 0.62 -10.49 -15.69
N TRP A 86 0.32 -9.81 -14.59
CA TRP A 86 -0.84 -8.95 -14.41
C TRP A 86 -0.53 -7.45 -14.64
N ASP A 87 0.73 -7.06 -14.82
CA ASP A 87 1.11 -5.65 -14.93
C ASP A 87 0.84 -5.10 -16.33
N PHE A 88 1.10 -5.91 -17.36
CA PHE A 88 1.05 -5.46 -18.74
C PHE A 88 0.28 -6.45 -19.62
N ASN A 89 -0.92 -6.03 -20.02
CA ASN A 89 -1.70 -6.79 -20.98
C ASN A 89 -1.13 -6.68 -22.39
N THR A 90 -1.38 -7.69 -23.22
CA THR A 90 -1.09 -7.58 -24.64
C THR A 90 -1.86 -6.42 -25.25
N ILE A 91 -1.16 -5.48 -25.88
CA ILE A 91 -1.76 -4.37 -26.61
C ILE A 91 -2.29 -4.92 -27.93
N SER A 92 -3.58 -4.83 -28.13
CA SER A 92 -4.22 -5.17 -29.40
C SER A 92 -4.40 -3.90 -30.24
N THR A 93 -4.18 -3.99 -31.53
CA THR A 93 -4.40 -2.88 -32.46
C THR A 93 -5.65 -3.11 -33.28
N PRO A 94 -6.35 -2.07 -33.76
CA PRO A 94 -7.50 -2.22 -34.64
C PRO A 94 -7.21 -2.92 -35.98
N ILE A 95 -5.93 -3.01 -36.36
CA ILE A 95 -5.47 -3.68 -37.59
C ILE A 95 -5.04 -5.14 -37.34
N GLY A 96 -5.25 -5.67 -36.11
CA GLY A 96 -4.97 -7.06 -35.78
C GLY A 96 -3.53 -7.37 -35.36
N GLU A 97 -2.66 -6.37 -35.23
CA GLU A 97 -1.35 -6.55 -34.64
C GLU A 97 -1.42 -6.58 -33.11
N SER A 98 -0.49 -7.25 -32.47
CA SER A 98 -0.39 -7.30 -31.01
C SER A 98 1.03 -7.04 -30.54
N TYR A 99 1.15 -6.30 -29.43
CA TYR A 99 2.40 -6.02 -28.76
C TYR A 99 2.33 -6.48 -27.31
N SER A 100 3.28 -7.26 -26.86
CA SER A 100 3.39 -7.69 -25.47
C SER A 100 4.76 -7.36 -24.92
N LEU A 101 4.83 -7.10 -23.64
CA LEU A 101 6.09 -7.06 -22.92
C LEU A 101 6.39 -8.47 -22.43
N ASP A 102 7.59 -8.97 -22.76
CA ASP A 102 8.04 -10.26 -22.27
C ASP A 102 8.18 -10.21 -20.73
N ARG A 103 7.69 -11.25 -20.06
CA ARG A 103 7.70 -11.36 -18.60
C ARG A 103 9.10 -11.58 -18.03
N ASP A 104 9.96 -12.20 -18.79
CA ASP A 104 11.31 -12.57 -18.41
C ASP A 104 12.35 -11.54 -18.91
N VAL A 105 11.88 -10.40 -19.43
CA VAL A 105 12.77 -9.33 -19.84
C VAL A 105 13.40 -8.65 -18.64
N ASP A 106 14.72 -8.61 -18.61
CA ASP A 106 15.47 -7.84 -17.63
C ASP A 106 15.28 -6.34 -17.88
N LEU A 107 14.58 -5.68 -16.96
CA LEU A 107 14.44 -4.22 -16.95
C LEU A 107 15.33 -3.64 -15.89
N LYS A 108 16.03 -2.54 -16.24
CA LYS A 108 17.01 -1.93 -15.35
C LYS A 108 16.92 -0.41 -15.33
N ILE A 109 16.77 0.14 -14.13
CA ILE A 109 17.01 1.56 -13.83
C ILE A 109 18.45 1.68 -13.35
N GLU A 110 19.23 2.57 -13.95
CA GLU A 110 20.62 2.77 -13.57
C GLU A 110 20.95 4.25 -13.48
N LYS A 111 21.67 4.64 -12.40
CA LYS A 111 22.28 5.95 -12.24
C LYS A 111 23.73 5.80 -11.79
N LYS A 112 24.66 6.26 -12.63
CA LYS A 112 26.11 6.02 -12.46
C LYS A 112 26.76 6.87 -11.38
N SER A 113 26.27 8.09 -11.15
CA SER A 113 26.87 9.01 -10.17
C SER A 113 25.86 10.01 -9.63
N LYS A 114 26.12 10.59 -8.46
CA LYS A 114 25.32 11.65 -7.85
C LYS A 114 25.26 12.91 -8.71
N LYS A 115 26.41 13.29 -9.28
CA LYS A 115 26.55 14.51 -10.09
C LYS A 115 26.33 14.23 -11.57
N ASN A 116 25.42 15.00 -12.21
CA ASN A 116 25.22 15.11 -13.66
C ASN A 116 25.06 13.82 -14.46
N SER A 117 24.76 12.69 -13.80
CA SER A 117 24.46 11.48 -14.54
C SER A 117 23.03 11.52 -15.07
N ARG A 118 22.89 11.42 -16.39
CA ARG A 118 21.59 11.16 -17.00
C ARG A 118 21.17 9.73 -16.66
N ASN A 119 19.88 9.54 -16.46
CA ASN A 119 19.35 8.20 -16.36
C ASN A 119 19.59 7.43 -17.64
N LEU A 120 20.07 6.22 -17.51
CA LEU A 120 20.27 5.35 -18.67
C LEU A 120 18.93 4.72 -19.05
N VAL A 121 18.49 5.02 -20.23
CA VAL A 121 17.26 4.47 -20.81
C VAL A 121 17.48 3.09 -21.43
N SER A 122 18.76 2.72 -21.68
CA SER A 122 19.11 1.47 -22.37
C SER A 122 18.52 0.22 -21.71
N GLY A 123 18.46 0.17 -20.38
CA GLY A 123 17.85 -0.92 -19.63
C GLY A 123 16.33 -0.91 -19.60
N LEU A 124 15.68 0.10 -20.15
CA LEU A 124 14.21 0.26 -20.15
C LEU A 124 13.61 0.22 -21.57
N ILE A 125 14.38 -0.04 -22.61
CA ILE A 125 13.90 0.00 -23.99
C ILE A 125 12.63 -0.83 -24.20
N PRO A 126 12.54 -2.10 -23.76
CA PRO A 126 11.32 -2.90 -23.98
C PRO A 126 10.09 -2.28 -23.31
N LEU A 127 10.21 -1.80 -22.07
CA LEU A 127 9.13 -1.13 -21.35
C LEU A 127 8.74 0.20 -22.00
N ARG A 128 9.73 0.97 -22.44
CA ARG A 128 9.52 2.23 -23.14
C ARG A 128 8.77 2.04 -24.45
N ASP A 129 9.12 1.04 -25.23
CA ASP A 129 8.44 0.73 -26.49
C ASP A 129 7.01 0.27 -26.23
N TYR A 130 6.80 -0.61 -25.25
CA TYR A 130 5.47 -1.01 -24.83
C TYR A 130 4.61 0.21 -24.41
N ALA A 131 5.11 1.04 -23.49
CA ALA A 131 4.38 2.19 -22.98
C ALA A 131 4.13 3.25 -24.06
N SER A 132 5.04 3.42 -25.03
CA SER A 132 4.88 4.33 -26.18
C SER A 132 3.78 3.84 -27.13
N ASN A 133 3.69 2.55 -27.39
CA ASN A 133 2.63 1.96 -28.18
C ASN A 133 1.26 2.12 -27.48
N LEU A 134 1.21 1.84 -26.18
CA LEU A 134 -0.01 2.04 -25.39
C LEU A 134 -0.50 3.49 -25.41
N LYS A 135 0.43 4.44 -25.30
CA LYS A 135 0.14 5.88 -25.45
C LYS A 135 -0.40 6.21 -26.84
N LEU A 136 0.26 5.71 -27.89
CA LEU A 136 -0.17 5.97 -29.27
C LEU A 136 -1.62 5.53 -29.48
N TRP A 137 -1.97 4.32 -29.06
CA TRP A 137 -3.32 3.80 -29.21
C TRP A 137 -4.34 4.53 -28.36
N SER A 138 -4.01 4.94 -27.14
CA SER A 138 -4.89 5.76 -26.31
C SER A 138 -5.19 7.14 -26.95
N HIS A 139 -4.22 7.74 -27.66
CA HIS A 139 -4.39 9.00 -28.37
C HIS A 139 -5.23 8.87 -29.66
N ILE A 140 -5.10 7.75 -30.37
CA ILE A 140 -5.92 7.47 -31.55
C ILE A 140 -7.39 7.37 -31.17
N VAL A 141 -7.71 6.63 -30.11
CA VAL A 141 -9.05 6.53 -29.56
C VAL A 141 -9.64 7.88 -29.16
N LEU A 142 -8.84 8.79 -28.62
CA LEU A 142 -9.28 10.12 -28.24
C LEU A 142 -9.61 11.02 -29.44
N LYS A 143 -8.89 10.84 -30.55
CA LYS A 143 -9.10 11.65 -31.76
C LYS A 143 -10.27 11.14 -32.60
N ASP A 144 -10.42 9.84 -32.68
CA ASP A 144 -11.47 9.19 -33.44
C ASP A 144 -12.46 8.47 -32.51
N LYS A 145 -13.60 9.11 -32.28
CA LYS A 145 -14.66 8.59 -31.40
C LYS A 145 -15.35 7.32 -31.94
N SER A 146 -15.08 6.94 -33.20
CA SER A 146 -15.56 5.68 -33.75
C SER A 146 -14.76 4.47 -33.27
N ILE A 147 -13.54 4.70 -32.76
CA ILE A 147 -12.66 3.66 -32.23
C ILE A 147 -12.87 3.55 -30.73
N GLN A 148 -13.26 2.37 -30.26
CA GLN A 148 -13.38 2.09 -28.83
C GLN A 148 -12.00 1.83 -28.23
N GLN A 149 -11.82 2.24 -26.97
CA GLN A 149 -10.65 1.84 -26.19
C GLN A 149 -10.70 0.33 -25.96
N ILE A 150 -9.66 -0.38 -26.41
CA ILE A 150 -9.54 -1.84 -26.30
C ILE A 150 -8.41 -2.28 -25.35
N ASN A 151 -7.49 -1.35 -25.03
CA ASN A 151 -6.37 -1.61 -24.17
C ASN A 151 -6.54 -0.82 -22.85
N PRO A 152 -6.67 -1.53 -21.71
CA PRO A 152 -6.76 -0.86 -20.42
C PRO A 152 -5.42 -0.22 -20.05
N LEU A 153 -5.49 1.00 -19.51
CA LEU A 153 -4.34 1.71 -18.96
C LEU A 153 -4.10 1.26 -17.52
N PRO A 154 -2.87 0.89 -17.12
CA PRO A 154 -2.57 0.51 -15.74
C PRO A 154 -2.72 1.71 -14.80
N VAL A 155 -3.24 1.49 -13.59
CA VAL A 155 -3.27 2.54 -12.56
C VAL A 155 -2.02 2.48 -11.70
N TYR A 156 -1.48 3.67 -11.36
CA TYR A 156 -0.40 3.84 -10.41
C TYR A 156 -0.78 4.88 -9.36
N ALA A 157 -0.52 4.57 -8.10
CA ALA A 157 -0.68 5.52 -6.99
C ALA A 157 0.32 5.18 -5.87
N CYS A 158 0.74 6.21 -5.14
CA CYS A 158 1.61 6.09 -3.98
C CYS A 158 1.05 6.96 -2.85
N PHE A 159 1.08 6.44 -1.61
CA PHE A 159 0.64 7.14 -0.41
C PHE A 159 1.68 6.96 0.68
N THR A 160 2.09 8.07 1.31
CA THR A 160 3.01 8.08 2.46
C THR A 160 2.37 8.77 3.65
N THR A 161 3.07 8.81 4.76
CA THR A 161 2.64 9.51 5.98
C THR A 161 2.48 11.02 5.81
N GLU A 162 3.08 11.61 4.78
CA GLU A 162 2.95 13.03 4.46
C GLU A 162 1.63 13.42 3.79
N ASP A 163 0.80 12.47 3.40
CA ASP A 163 -0.44 12.68 2.62
C ASP A 163 -1.44 13.60 3.32
N ILE A 164 -1.55 13.50 4.65
CA ILE A 164 -2.63 14.13 5.42
C ILE A 164 -2.37 15.62 5.65
N HIS A 165 -1.10 16.00 5.80
CA HIS A 165 -0.70 17.34 6.25
C HIS A 165 -0.02 18.19 5.19
N SER A 166 0.26 17.63 4.01
CA SER A 166 0.98 18.35 2.96
C SER A 166 0.09 19.37 2.27
N VAL A 167 0.31 20.66 2.55
CA VAL A 167 -0.29 21.76 1.80
C VAL A 167 0.58 22.06 0.58
N ARG A 168 0.50 21.22 -0.45
CA ARG A 168 1.14 21.53 -1.73
C ARG A 168 0.27 22.48 -2.53
N LYS A 169 0.89 23.46 -3.17
CA LYS A 169 0.22 24.29 -4.19
C LYS A 169 0.06 23.51 -5.50
N PHE A 170 -0.95 22.65 -5.55
CA PHE A 170 -1.35 22.05 -6.84
C PHE A 170 -1.88 23.10 -7.79
N ASN A 171 -1.71 22.88 -9.08
CA ASN A 171 -2.42 23.66 -10.07
C ASN A 171 -3.91 23.27 -10.06
N LYS A 172 -4.66 23.89 -9.13
CA LYS A 172 -6.10 23.62 -8.92
C LYS A 172 -6.94 23.91 -10.18
N ASP A 173 -6.39 24.68 -11.14
CA ASP A 173 -7.10 25.00 -12.37
C ASP A 173 -7.22 23.80 -13.30
N LYS A 174 -6.26 22.85 -13.27
CA LYS A 174 -6.38 21.60 -14.02
C LYS A 174 -7.63 20.79 -13.61
N PHE A 175 -8.06 20.88 -12.35
CA PHE A 175 -9.23 20.15 -11.84
C PHE A 175 -10.57 20.85 -12.11
N LYS A 176 -10.57 22.10 -12.60
CA LYS A 176 -11.78 22.84 -12.98
C LYS A 176 -12.35 22.40 -14.32
N THR A 177 -11.57 21.71 -15.14
CA THR A 177 -11.99 21.29 -16.47
C THR A 177 -12.68 19.93 -16.38
N TYR A 178 -13.93 19.82 -16.81
CA TYR A 178 -14.67 18.56 -16.76
C TYR A 178 -14.18 17.55 -17.82
N ILE A 179 -13.70 18.00 -18.97
CA ILE A 179 -13.07 17.15 -19.98
C ILE A 179 -11.59 17.00 -19.62
N GLN A 180 -11.17 15.77 -19.42
CA GLN A 180 -9.77 15.43 -19.19
C GLN A 180 -9.35 14.29 -20.11
N LYS A 181 -8.07 14.31 -20.52
CA LYS A 181 -7.47 13.17 -21.20
C LYS A 181 -7.31 12.02 -20.19
N PRO A 182 -7.35 10.75 -20.64
CA PRO A 182 -7.10 9.60 -19.75
C PRO A 182 -5.79 9.72 -18.96
N SER A 183 -4.72 10.23 -19.57
CA SER A 183 -3.44 10.46 -18.91
C SER A 183 -3.49 11.36 -17.66
N PHE A 184 -4.59 12.14 -17.48
CA PHE A 184 -4.79 12.88 -16.25
C PHE A 184 -4.94 11.96 -15.02
N GLY A 185 -5.32 10.69 -15.21
CA GLY A 185 -5.27 9.68 -14.16
C GLY A 185 -3.86 9.40 -13.61
N TYR A 186 -2.81 9.82 -14.33
CA TYR A 186 -1.42 9.73 -13.89
C TYR A 186 -0.89 11.01 -13.22
N TYR A 187 -1.69 12.08 -13.20
CA TYR A 187 -1.23 13.35 -12.62
C TYR A 187 -0.79 13.14 -11.17
N GLU A 188 0.49 13.47 -10.89
CA GLU A 188 1.13 13.37 -9.56
C GLU A 188 0.99 11.97 -8.89
N CYS A 189 0.86 10.89 -9.64
CA CYS A 189 0.65 9.54 -9.09
C CYS A 189 1.86 8.99 -8.31
N TYR A 190 3.03 9.58 -8.51
CA TYR A 190 4.31 9.20 -7.88
C TYR A 190 4.68 10.08 -6.67
N ASP A 191 3.99 11.20 -6.49
CA ASP A 191 4.36 12.21 -5.47
C ASP A 191 4.02 11.78 -4.03
N CYS A 192 3.26 10.69 -3.90
CA CYS A 192 2.93 10.04 -2.64
C CYS A 192 2.21 10.91 -1.60
N ARG A 193 1.70 12.10 -1.98
CA ARG A 193 1.06 13.07 -1.07
C ARG A 193 -0.46 13.13 -1.17
N GLY A 194 -1.06 12.33 -2.04
CA GLY A 194 -2.51 12.31 -2.28
C GLY A 194 -3.07 13.61 -2.88
N LEU A 195 -4.28 13.53 -3.38
CA LEU A 195 -4.96 14.63 -4.09
C LEU A 195 -6.36 14.92 -3.53
N PHE A 196 -6.59 14.65 -2.23
CA PHE A 196 -7.92 14.69 -1.61
C PHE A 196 -8.72 15.95 -1.97
N GLU A 197 -8.20 17.14 -1.68
CA GLU A 197 -8.89 18.40 -1.96
C GLU A 197 -9.12 18.63 -3.46
N CYS A 198 -8.20 18.16 -4.30
CA CYS A 198 -8.32 18.25 -5.74
C CYS A 198 -9.45 17.36 -6.26
N TRP A 199 -9.58 16.16 -5.74
CA TRP A 199 -10.67 15.25 -6.10
C TRP A 199 -12.03 15.73 -5.59
N ILE A 200 -12.12 16.28 -4.39
CA ILE A 200 -13.34 16.93 -3.89
C ILE A 200 -13.78 18.05 -4.85
N LYS A 201 -12.82 18.89 -5.27
CA LYS A 201 -13.12 19.95 -6.25
C LYS A 201 -13.57 19.40 -7.58
N ARG A 202 -12.97 18.30 -8.06
CA ARG A 202 -13.40 17.65 -9.30
C ARG A 202 -14.83 17.13 -9.21
N LEU A 203 -15.23 16.51 -8.10
CA LEU A 203 -16.61 16.07 -7.88
C LEU A 203 -17.60 17.23 -8.03
N LEU A 204 -17.28 18.39 -7.44
CA LEU A 204 -18.12 19.58 -7.52
C LEU A 204 -18.26 20.07 -8.98
N VAL A 205 -17.13 20.16 -9.70
CA VAL A 205 -17.11 20.59 -11.11
C VAL A 205 -17.89 19.64 -12.02
N LEU A 206 -17.73 18.33 -11.84
CA LEU A 206 -18.46 17.33 -12.61
C LEU A 206 -19.97 17.40 -12.34
N LYS A 207 -20.37 17.60 -11.08
CA LYS A 207 -21.77 17.70 -10.68
C LYS A 207 -22.42 19.00 -11.19
N GLU A 208 -21.71 20.12 -11.09
CA GLU A 208 -22.16 21.43 -11.61
C GLU A 208 -22.34 21.39 -13.13
N ALA A 209 -21.39 20.80 -13.83
CA ALA A 209 -21.46 20.66 -15.30
C ALA A 209 -22.55 19.66 -15.77
N GLN A 210 -23.19 18.92 -14.86
CA GLN A 210 -24.10 17.80 -15.16
C GLN A 210 -23.47 16.77 -16.13
N LYS A 211 -22.18 16.53 -15.95
CA LYS A 211 -21.37 15.65 -16.80
C LYS A 211 -20.50 14.77 -15.92
N GLY A 212 -19.93 13.71 -16.52
CA GLY A 212 -19.02 12.82 -15.79
C GLY A 212 -19.72 11.90 -14.80
N GLU A 213 -20.99 11.54 -15.03
CA GLU A 213 -21.72 10.61 -14.15
C GLU A 213 -20.99 9.28 -13.94
N LEU A 214 -20.34 8.75 -14.99
CA LEU A 214 -19.54 7.52 -14.86
C LEU A 214 -18.38 7.68 -13.87
N GLU A 215 -17.70 8.84 -13.86
CA GLU A 215 -16.63 9.09 -12.88
C GLU A 215 -17.22 9.22 -11.46
N ILE A 216 -18.29 9.99 -11.31
CA ILE A 216 -18.95 10.19 -9.99
C ILE A 216 -19.44 8.84 -9.44
N ASN A 217 -20.12 8.06 -10.27
CA ASN A 217 -20.67 6.77 -9.87
C ASN A 217 -19.55 5.77 -9.56
N SER A 218 -18.49 5.73 -10.35
CA SER A 218 -17.33 4.88 -10.07
C SER A 218 -16.70 5.19 -8.71
N VAL A 219 -16.46 6.47 -8.42
CA VAL A 219 -15.90 6.90 -7.12
C VAL A 219 -16.87 6.59 -5.98
N ARG A 220 -18.17 6.88 -6.15
CA ARG A 220 -19.18 6.59 -5.16
C ARG A 220 -19.29 5.10 -4.85
N ASN A 221 -19.33 4.26 -5.89
CA ASN A 221 -19.40 2.81 -5.75
C ASN A 221 -18.14 2.26 -5.06
N ALA A 222 -16.96 2.73 -5.44
CA ALA A 222 -15.72 2.33 -4.79
C ALA A 222 -15.68 2.72 -3.30
N ILE A 223 -16.18 3.91 -2.95
CA ILE A 223 -16.30 4.34 -1.54
C ILE A 223 -17.28 3.45 -0.78
N ILE A 224 -18.42 3.11 -1.38
CA ILE A 224 -19.41 2.23 -0.75
C ILE A 224 -18.84 0.81 -0.57
N ASP A 225 -18.19 0.26 -1.60
CA ASP A 225 -17.60 -1.08 -1.53
C ASP A 225 -16.47 -1.16 -0.49
N ALA A 226 -15.56 -0.16 -0.46
CA ALA A 226 -14.42 -0.18 0.45
C ALA A 226 -14.78 0.22 1.88
N LEU A 227 -15.63 1.22 2.05
CA LEU A 227 -15.87 1.85 3.35
C LEU A 227 -17.27 1.57 3.92
N GLY A 228 -18.17 0.93 3.15
CA GLY A 228 -19.50 0.54 3.57
C GLY A 228 -19.52 -0.70 4.45
N HIS A 229 -20.71 -1.31 4.61
CA HIS A 229 -20.94 -2.44 5.49
C HIS A 229 -20.04 -3.63 5.23
N ASP A 230 -19.84 -3.97 3.96
CA ASP A 230 -19.03 -5.12 3.55
C ASP A 230 -17.53 -4.84 3.60
N GLY A 231 -17.14 -3.55 3.64
CA GLY A 231 -15.77 -3.10 3.78
C GLY A 231 -15.41 -2.70 5.23
N CYS A 232 -14.96 -1.47 5.39
CA CYS A 232 -14.53 -0.93 6.70
C CYS A 232 -15.70 -0.61 7.66
N ASN A 233 -16.94 -0.64 7.19
CA ASN A 233 -18.15 -0.33 7.97
C ASN A 233 -18.17 1.09 8.56
N ILE A 234 -17.86 2.09 7.74
CA ILE A 234 -17.80 3.51 8.15
C ILE A 234 -18.77 4.37 7.34
N ILE A 235 -18.74 4.31 6.00
CA ILE A 235 -19.42 5.24 5.10
C ILE A 235 -20.32 4.47 4.15
N ASN A 236 -21.61 4.78 4.17
CA ASN A 236 -22.61 4.16 3.31
C ASN A 236 -22.84 4.89 1.99
N ASP A 237 -22.53 6.20 1.93
CA ASP A 237 -22.86 7.01 0.77
C ASP A 237 -22.07 8.31 0.73
N MET A 238 -22.04 8.92 -0.46
CA MET A 238 -21.45 10.23 -0.73
C MET A 238 -22.48 11.14 -1.39
N ASN A 239 -22.67 12.34 -0.86
CA ASN A 239 -23.58 13.34 -1.37
C ASN A 239 -22.84 14.62 -1.83
N ILE A 240 -23.02 15.01 -3.09
CA ILE A 240 -22.36 16.17 -3.68
C ILE A 240 -23.37 17.31 -3.74
N ARG A 241 -23.25 18.30 -2.84
CA ARG A 241 -24.08 19.50 -2.79
C ARG A 241 -23.36 20.65 -3.49
N HIS A 242 -23.40 20.65 -4.82
CA HIS A 242 -22.70 21.65 -5.62
C HIS A 242 -23.16 23.08 -5.34
N ASN A 243 -24.43 23.30 -5.00
CA ASN A 243 -24.96 24.62 -4.62
C ASN A 243 -24.30 25.17 -3.34
N GLU A 244 -23.85 24.29 -2.45
CA GLU A 244 -23.14 24.65 -1.23
C GLU A 244 -21.63 24.64 -1.44
N GLY A 245 -21.13 24.14 -2.57
CA GLY A 245 -19.71 23.93 -2.84
C GLY A 245 -19.10 22.84 -1.95
N LYS A 246 -19.87 21.87 -1.50
CA LYS A 246 -19.47 20.89 -0.48
C LYS A 246 -19.79 19.45 -0.89
N VAL A 247 -18.97 18.53 -0.39
CA VAL A 247 -19.18 17.08 -0.49
C VAL A 247 -19.35 16.54 0.93
N TYR A 248 -20.36 15.70 1.12
CA TYR A 248 -20.71 15.07 2.40
C TYR A 248 -20.59 13.57 2.29
N PHE A 249 -20.15 12.94 3.36
CA PHE A 249 -20.14 11.50 3.52
C PHE A 249 -21.15 11.10 4.56
N LYS A 250 -22.02 10.15 4.21
CA LYS A 250 -23.04 9.59 5.10
C LYS A 250 -22.47 8.35 5.78
N PHE A 251 -22.35 8.38 7.08
CA PHE A 251 -21.86 7.27 7.89
C PHE A 251 -22.89 6.15 8.05
N VAL A 252 -22.43 4.96 8.41
CA VAL A 252 -23.25 3.78 8.67
C VAL A 252 -24.24 4.03 9.82
N ASP A 253 -23.86 4.83 10.81
CA ASP A 253 -24.70 5.22 11.95
C ASP A 253 -25.73 6.33 11.63
N GLY A 254 -25.82 6.75 10.38
CA GLY A 254 -26.77 7.75 9.89
C GLY A 254 -26.30 9.20 10.00
N ARG A 255 -25.17 9.49 10.64
CA ARG A 255 -24.57 10.83 10.67
C ARG A 255 -24.09 11.20 9.27
N GLU A 256 -24.03 12.50 8.99
CA GLU A 256 -23.42 13.06 7.78
C GLU A 256 -22.31 14.04 8.19
N SER A 257 -21.18 13.99 7.55
CA SER A 257 -20.06 14.91 7.77
C SER A 257 -19.57 15.49 6.45
N GLU A 258 -19.20 16.77 6.47
CA GLU A 258 -18.51 17.40 5.36
C GLU A 258 -17.11 16.77 5.19
N ALA A 259 -16.66 16.64 3.95
CA ALA A 259 -15.36 16.05 3.61
C ALA A 259 -14.17 16.72 4.32
N THR A 260 -14.24 18.02 4.56
CA THR A 260 -13.21 18.82 5.23
C THR A 260 -13.18 18.61 6.75
N LEU A 261 -14.24 18.05 7.32
CA LEU A 261 -14.41 17.83 8.77
C LEU A 261 -14.19 16.36 9.18
N LEU A 262 -13.76 15.52 8.27
CA LEU A 262 -13.41 14.15 8.59
C LEU A 262 -12.21 14.11 9.55
N SER A 263 -12.22 13.17 10.50
CA SER A 263 -11.02 12.87 11.29
C SER A 263 -9.88 12.37 10.40
N ASP A 264 -8.64 12.53 10.83
CA ASP A 264 -7.46 12.18 10.03
C ASP A 264 -7.51 10.75 9.50
N GLY A 265 -7.88 9.77 10.35
CA GLY A 265 -7.98 8.37 9.92
C GLY A 265 -9.06 8.14 8.86
N TYR A 266 -10.25 8.74 9.02
CA TYR A 266 -11.29 8.63 8.00
C TYR A 266 -10.92 9.38 6.72
N ARG A 267 -10.32 10.56 6.85
CA ARG A 267 -9.84 11.35 5.72
C ARG A 267 -8.79 10.59 4.92
N ARG A 268 -7.86 9.89 5.59
CA ARG A 268 -6.83 9.06 4.95
C ARG A 268 -7.46 7.91 4.14
N LEU A 269 -8.36 7.14 4.74
CA LEU A 269 -9.03 6.05 4.04
C LEU A 269 -9.85 6.53 2.84
N VAL A 270 -10.63 7.59 3.03
CA VAL A 270 -11.40 8.19 1.93
C VAL A 270 -10.47 8.70 0.84
N ASN A 271 -9.34 9.33 1.20
CA ASN A 271 -8.36 9.80 0.22
C ASN A 271 -7.79 8.65 -0.61
N ILE A 272 -7.33 7.57 0.02
CA ILE A 272 -6.79 6.40 -0.68
C ILE A 272 -7.82 5.81 -1.66
N VAL A 273 -9.02 5.52 -1.17
CA VAL A 273 -10.08 4.91 -2.00
C VAL A 273 -10.50 5.84 -3.13
N MET A 274 -10.72 7.12 -2.84
CA MET A 274 -11.17 8.12 -3.81
C MET A 274 -10.11 8.39 -4.87
N ASP A 275 -8.83 8.50 -4.49
CA ASP A 275 -7.73 8.74 -5.43
C ASP A 275 -7.59 7.57 -6.41
N ILE A 276 -7.55 6.32 -5.91
CA ILE A 276 -7.48 5.13 -6.77
C ILE A 276 -8.69 5.06 -7.70
N ALA A 277 -9.91 5.28 -7.18
CA ALA A 277 -11.14 5.21 -7.97
C ALA A 277 -11.21 6.27 -9.05
N PHE A 278 -10.79 7.52 -8.77
CA PHE A 278 -10.71 8.58 -9.79
C PHE A 278 -9.69 8.26 -10.86
N ARG A 279 -8.52 7.75 -10.50
CA ARG A 279 -7.50 7.33 -11.47
C ARG A 279 -8.04 6.22 -12.36
N CYS A 280 -8.65 5.19 -11.80
CA CYS A 280 -9.31 4.12 -12.58
C CYS A 280 -10.38 4.67 -13.53
N ALA A 281 -11.22 5.59 -13.04
CA ALA A 281 -12.26 6.20 -13.86
C ALA A 281 -11.70 7.05 -15.02
N LEU A 282 -10.69 7.88 -14.76
CA LEU A 282 -10.04 8.69 -15.78
C LEU A 282 -9.37 7.84 -16.84
N LEU A 283 -8.68 6.76 -16.43
CA LEU A 283 -7.93 5.90 -17.33
C LEU A 283 -8.84 4.98 -18.16
N ASN A 284 -9.90 4.41 -17.57
CA ASN A 284 -10.58 3.27 -18.18
C ASN A 284 -12.12 3.30 -18.18
N LYS A 285 -12.76 4.42 -17.82
CA LYS A 285 -14.23 4.51 -17.84
C LYS A 285 -14.85 4.26 -19.22
N SER A 286 -14.12 4.52 -20.30
CA SER A 286 -14.57 4.26 -21.66
C SER A 286 -14.70 2.77 -21.98
N MET A 287 -13.92 1.91 -21.26
CA MET A 287 -13.99 0.45 -21.43
C MET A 287 -14.98 -0.20 -20.45
N PHE A 288 -14.95 0.23 -19.19
CA PHE A 288 -15.57 -0.50 -18.09
C PHE A 288 -16.68 0.28 -17.37
N GLY A 289 -17.04 1.48 -17.89
CA GLY A 289 -18.09 2.32 -17.31
C GLY A 289 -17.78 2.71 -15.87
N ASP A 290 -18.78 2.65 -14.99
CA ASP A 290 -18.67 2.95 -13.56
C ASP A 290 -18.07 1.80 -12.72
N GLN A 291 -17.85 0.62 -13.31
CA GLN A 291 -17.16 -0.51 -12.69
C GLN A 291 -15.65 -0.54 -12.99
N CYS A 292 -15.11 0.53 -13.58
CA CYS A 292 -13.71 0.58 -14.00
C CYS A 292 -12.72 0.33 -12.84
N TYR A 293 -13.06 0.69 -11.60
CA TYR A 293 -12.22 0.42 -10.42
C TYR A 293 -12.03 -1.10 -10.14
N LYS A 294 -13.00 -1.96 -10.51
CA LYS A 294 -12.89 -3.43 -10.37
C LYS A 294 -12.06 -4.08 -11.48
N HIS A 295 -11.97 -3.43 -12.62
CA HIS A 295 -11.35 -4.01 -13.82
C HIS A 295 -10.00 -3.39 -14.18
N THR A 296 -9.65 -2.24 -13.62
CA THR A 296 -8.36 -1.60 -13.85
C THR A 296 -7.27 -2.33 -13.06
N HIS A 297 -6.23 -2.77 -13.78
CA HIS A 297 -5.02 -3.33 -13.19
C HIS A 297 -3.99 -2.25 -12.87
N GLY A 298 -3.04 -2.55 -12.01
CA GLY A 298 -1.96 -1.63 -11.70
C GLY A 298 -1.29 -1.91 -10.36
N ILE A 299 -0.52 -0.95 -9.87
CA ILE A 299 0.25 -1.06 -8.64
C ILE A 299 -0.06 0.14 -7.74
N VAL A 300 -0.35 -0.14 -6.48
CA VAL A 300 -0.55 0.88 -5.44
C VAL A 300 0.40 0.63 -4.29
N ILE A 301 1.15 1.66 -3.93
CA ILE A 301 2.09 1.65 -2.80
C ILE A 301 1.49 2.45 -1.66
N ILE A 302 1.51 1.88 -0.45
CA ILE A 302 1.02 2.56 0.76
C ILE A 302 2.04 2.37 1.88
N ASP A 303 2.68 3.44 2.30
CA ASP A 303 3.55 3.42 3.47
C ASP A 303 2.71 3.66 4.74
N GLU A 304 2.95 2.86 5.79
CA GLU A 304 2.28 2.94 7.10
C GLU A 304 0.75 3.03 7.00
N ILE A 305 0.12 1.99 6.40
CA ILE A 305 -1.35 1.95 6.19
C ILE A 305 -2.15 2.15 7.49
N ASP A 306 -1.57 1.77 8.62
CA ASP A 306 -2.17 1.85 9.96
C ASP A 306 -2.19 3.25 10.58
N GLU A 307 -1.43 4.19 10.01
CA GLU A 307 -1.30 5.54 10.57
C GLU A 307 -2.67 6.21 10.73
N HIS A 308 -2.95 6.73 11.93
CA HIS A 308 -4.22 7.35 12.35
C HIS A 308 -5.45 6.44 12.30
N LEU A 309 -5.31 5.13 12.00
CA LEU A 309 -6.45 4.22 11.98
C LEU A 309 -6.78 3.66 13.35
N HIS A 310 -8.06 3.75 13.71
CA HIS A 310 -8.57 3.04 14.87
C HIS A 310 -8.36 1.52 14.72
N PRO A 311 -8.03 0.76 15.78
CA PRO A 311 -7.79 -0.68 15.74
C PRO A 311 -8.87 -1.49 14.98
N ALA A 312 -10.13 -1.13 15.14
CA ALA A 312 -11.23 -1.78 14.42
C ALA A 312 -11.17 -1.63 12.89
N LEU A 313 -10.47 -0.61 12.38
CA LEU A 313 -10.26 -0.40 10.95
C LEU A 313 -9.00 -1.11 10.44
N GLN A 314 -7.98 -1.22 11.29
CA GLN A 314 -6.73 -1.90 10.96
C GLN A 314 -6.97 -3.36 10.55
N VAL A 315 -7.93 -4.06 11.18
CA VAL A 315 -8.29 -5.45 10.83
C VAL A 315 -9.10 -5.59 9.53
N ARG A 316 -9.56 -4.49 8.93
CA ARG A 316 -10.47 -4.53 7.77
C ARG A 316 -9.89 -3.90 6.52
N VAL A 317 -8.98 -2.93 6.69
CA VAL A 317 -8.55 -2.03 5.60
C VAL A 317 -7.97 -2.76 4.40
N LEU A 318 -7.06 -3.73 4.61
CA LEU A 318 -6.41 -4.44 3.50
C LEU A 318 -7.39 -5.32 2.73
N LYS A 319 -8.27 -6.02 3.46
CA LYS A 319 -9.34 -6.82 2.85
C LYS A 319 -10.26 -5.93 2.02
N ALA A 320 -10.72 -4.82 2.59
CA ALA A 320 -11.63 -3.88 1.93
C ALA A 320 -11.00 -3.30 0.64
N LEU A 321 -9.73 -2.90 0.68
CA LEU A 321 -9.02 -2.41 -0.51
C LEU A 321 -8.88 -3.50 -1.57
N GLN A 322 -8.49 -4.72 -1.19
CA GLN A 322 -8.32 -5.83 -2.14
C GLN A 322 -9.65 -6.28 -2.77
N ASP A 323 -10.75 -6.30 -2.01
CA ASP A 323 -12.07 -6.66 -2.52
C ASP A 323 -12.64 -5.59 -3.45
N THR A 324 -12.38 -4.32 -3.16
CA THR A 324 -12.81 -3.19 -3.99
C THR A 324 -12.02 -3.07 -5.28
N PHE A 325 -10.71 -3.32 -5.22
CA PHE A 325 -9.78 -3.19 -6.34
C PHE A 325 -9.06 -4.51 -6.66
N PRO A 326 -9.78 -5.56 -7.10
CA PRO A 326 -9.27 -6.93 -7.17
C PRO A 326 -8.18 -7.16 -8.23
N LYS A 327 -7.93 -6.20 -9.11
CA LYS A 327 -6.90 -6.25 -10.16
C LYS A 327 -5.66 -5.44 -9.81
N ILE A 328 -5.63 -4.78 -8.65
CA ILE A 328 -4.51 -3.96 -8.22
C ILE A 328 -3.58 -4.78 -7.32
N GLN A 329 -2.29 -4.69 -7.60
CA GLN A 329 -1.23 -5.16 -6.71
C GLN A 329 -0.97 -4.09 -5.65
N PHE A 330 -1.10 -4.46 -4.38
CA PHE A 330 -0.80 -3.59 -3.26
C PHE A 330 0.55 -3.93 -2.66
N ILE A 331 1.44 -2.95 -2.52
CA ILE A 331 2.71 -3.05 -1.80
C ILE A 331 2.62 -2.11 -0.61
N VAL A 332 2.53 -2.67 0.58
CA VAL A 332 2.08 -1.93 1.77
C VAL A 332 3.05 -2.14 2.92
N SER A 333 3.36 -1.10 3.69
CA SER A 333 4.06 -1.25 4.97
C SER A 333 3.12 -1.01 6.16
N THR A 334 3.47 -1.60 7.30
CA THR A 334 2.78 -1.39 8.57
C THR A 334 3.67 -1.71 9.75
N HIS A 335 3.34 -1.11 10.90
CA HIS A 335 3.84 -1.47 12.22
C HIS A 335 2.74 -2.08 13.11
N ALA A 336 1.49 -2.10 12.65
CA ALA A 336 0.36 -2.55 13.46
C ALA A 336 0.14 -4.07 13.40
N PRO A 337 0.20 -4.79 14.53
CA PRO A 337 -0.07 -6.23 14.59
C PRO A 337 -1.44 -6.61 14.04
N LEU A 338 -2.44 -5.76 14.23
CA LEU A 338 -3.80 -6.02 13.75
C LEU A 338 -3.90 -5.99 12.22
N VAL A 339 -3.11 -5.15 11.54
CA VAL A 339 -2.99 -5.18 10.07
C VAL A 339 -2.29 -6.44 9.63
N MET A 340 -1.24 -6.85 10.32
CA MET A 340 -0.49 -8.07 10.00
C MET A 340 -1.39 -9.30 10.05
N SER A 341 -2.22 -9.44 11.10
CA SER A 341 -3.14 -10.57 11.26
C SER A 341 -4.32 -10.57 10.28
N SER A 342 -4.56 -9.48 9.58
CA SER A 342 -5.70 -9.33 8.67
C SER A 342 -5.44 -9.78 7.24
N VAL A 343 -4.19 -10.10 6.87
CA VAL A 343 -3.85 -10.52 5.51
C VAL A 343 -4.33 -11.94 5.25
N GLU A 344 -5.47 -12.07 4.59
CA GLU A 344 -6.07 -13.35 4.25
C GLU A 344 -5.21 -14.16 3.27
N PRO A 345 -5.02 -15.46 3.48
CA PRO A 345 -4.42 -16.32 2.47
C PRO A 345 -5.41 -16.49 1.30
N ARG A 346 -5.08 -15.91 0.16
CA ARG A 346 -5.88 -16.00 -1.07
C ARG A 346 -5.07 -16.66 -2.16
N LYS A 347 -5.75 -17.40 -3.02
CA LYS A 347 -5.15 -18.10 -4.15
C LYS A 347 -5.73 -17.65 -5.47
N ASP A 348 -4.90 -17.71 -6.51
CA ASP A 348 -5.35 -17.54 -7.89
C ASP A 348 -6.02 -18.82 -8.44
N GLU A 349 -6.45 -18.76 -9.70
CA GLU A 349 -7.08 -19.88 -10.40
C GLU A 349 -6.13 -21.10 -10.56
N ASN A 350 -4.82 -20.88 -10.47
CA ASN A 350 -3.78 -21.92 -10.57
C ASN A 350 -3.39 -22.49 -9.19
N GLY A 351 -3.97 -21.96 -8.10
CA GLY A 351 -3.68 -22.38 -6.73
C GLY A 351 -2.46 -21.69 -6.09
N ASN A 352 -1.87 -20.67 -6.74
CA ASN A 352 -0.75 -19.91 -6.20
C ASN A 352 -1.26 -18.86 -5.20
N ASP A 353 -0.52 -18.67 -4.11
CA ASP A 353 -0.85 -17.63 -3.13
C ASP A 353 -0.64 -16.25 -3.76
N ILE A 354 -1.67 -15.39 -3.68
CA ILE A 354 -1.63 -14.02 -4.22
C ILE A 354 -1.32 -12.96 -3.16
N ASN A 355 -1.33 -13.31 -1.89
CA ASN A 355 -0.97 -12.43 -0.78
C ASN A 355 0.27 -12.95 -0.07
N VAL A 356 1.06 -12.04 0.51
CA VAL A 356 2.26 -12.37 1.27
C VAL A 356 2.53 -11.33 2.34
N VAL A 357 3.09 -11.78 3.46
CA VAL A 357 3.65 -10.91 4.51
C VAL A 357 5.13 -11.19 4.63
N TYR A 358 5.94 -10.16 4.41
CA TYR A 358 7.39 -10.21 4.56
C TYR A 358 7.85 -9.44 5.78
N ARG A 359 8.55 -10.11 6.68
CA ARG A 359 9.31 -9.45 7.71
C ARG A 359 10.69 -9.10 7.18
N LEU A 360 11.00 -7.82 7.15
CA LEU A 360 12.32 -7.31 6.84
C LEU A 360 13.16 -7.30 8.12
N GLU A 361 14.40 -7.75 8.02
CA GLU A 361 15.34 -7.88 9.13
C GLU A 361 16.68 -7.28 8.74
N TYR A 362 17.37 -6.72 9.73
CA TYR A 362 18.75 -6.26 9.60
C TYR A 362 19.57 -6.89 10.72
N ALA A 363 20.50 -7.74 10.35
CA ALA A 363 21.41 -8.41 11.28
C ALA A 363 22.80 -8.53 10.65
N ASP A 364 23.85 -8.29 11.43
CA ASP A 364 25.25 -8.44 11.01
C ASP A 364 25.62 -7.71 9.72
N GLY A 365 25.02 -6.53 9.47
CA GLY A 365 25.25 -5.75 8.26
C GLY A 365 24.44 -6.19 7.04
N ILE A 366 23.59 -7.21 7.15
CA ILE A 366 22.84 -7.82 6.05
C ILE A 366 21.35 -7.52 6.21
N TYR A 367 20.74 -7.06 5.12
CA TYR A 367 19.28 -6.89 5.01
C TYR A 367 18.66 -8.15 4.42
N SER A 368 17.94 -8.89 5.24
CA SER A 368 17.22 -10.10 4.85
C SER A 368 15.70 -9.91 4.87
N HIS A 369 14.96 -10.92 4.47
CA HIS A 369 13.52 -10.97 4.65
C HIS A 369 13.06 -12.42 4.85
N LYS A 370 11.95 -12.57 5.55
CA LYS A 370 11.32 -13.87 5.81
C LYS A 370 9.82 -13.77 5.53
N GLU A 371 9.27 -14.74 4.84
CA GLU A 371 7.82 -14.87 4.67
C GLU A 371 7.18 -15.34 5.98
N LEU A 372 6.09 -14.67 6.39
CA LEU A 372 5.31 -15.01 7.58
C LEU A 372 3.87 -15.35 7.22
N LYS A 373 3.19 -16.08 8.09
CA LYS A 373 1.77 -16.44 7.97
C LYS A 373 0.99 -16.00 9.22
N PRO A 374 0.79 -14.68 9.40
CA PRO A 374 0.20 -14.14 10.63
C PRO A 374 -1.33 -14.17 10.66
N TYR A 375 -2.01 -14.63 9.61
CA TYR A 375 -3.46 -14.57 9.49
C TYR A 375 -4.18 -15.21 10.66
N GLY A 376 -5.06 -14.45 11.33
CA GLY A 376 -5.87 -14.92 12.44
C GLY A 376 -5.15 -15.04 13.77
N LEU A 377 -3.86 -14.69 13.87
CA LEU A 377 -3.16 -14.62 15.14
C LEU A 377 -3.60 -13.38 15.93
N ASP A 378 -3.63 -13.49 17.25
CA ASP A 378 -3.88 -12.30 18.08
C ASP A 378 -2.64 -11.38 18.14
N ALA A 379 -2.86 -10.11 18.51
CA ALA A 379 -1.83 -9.08 18.47
C ALA A 379 -0.62 -9.41 19.39
N ASN A 380 -0.83 -10.06 20.53
CA ASN A 380 0.25 -10.39 21.46
C ASN A 380 1.13 -11.49 20.89
N LEU A 381 0.52 -12.53 20.26
CA LEU A 381 1.29 -13.58 19.59
C LEU A 381 2.12 -13.03 18.43
N ILE A 382 1.58 -12.07 17.68
CA ILE A 382 2.35 -11.42 16.61
C ILE A 382 3.54 -10.65 17.18
N LEU A 383 3.35 -9.91 18.27
CA LEU A 383 4.43 -9.15 18.89
C LEU A 383 5.50 -10.09 19.50
N GLU A 384 5.09 -11.12 20.21
CA GLU A 384 6.01 -12.05 20.88
C GLU A 384 6.73 -12.97 19.89
N GLU A 385 6.01 -13.59 18.94
CA GLU A 385 6.57 -14.62 18.06
C GLU A 385 7.14 -14.05 16.76
N MET A 386 6.53 -13.00 16.23
CA MET A 386 6.89 -12.48 14.91
C MET A 386 7.72 -11.20 14.96
N SER A 387 7.55 -10.36 15.98
CA SER A 387 8.31 -9.12 16.13
C SER A 387 9.45 -9.25 17.13
N LEU A 388 9.52 -10.35 17.88
CA LEU A 388 10.51 -10.60 18.97
C LEU A 388 10.53 -9.48 20.03
N VAL A 389 9.40 -8.80 20.19
CA VAL A 389 9.22 -7.71 21.16
C VAL A 389 8.23 -8.18 22.21
N ASP A 390 8.63 -8.18 23.48
CA ASP A 390 7.66 -8.34 24.56
C ASP A 390 6.71 -7.16 24.57
N SER A 391 5.42 -7.42 24.52
CA SER A 391 4.37 -6.39 24.56
C SER A 391 4.25 -5.69 25.90
N ARG A 392 4.98 -6.17 26.93
CA ARG A 392 4.93 -5.65 28.31
C ARG A 392 5.99 -4.60 28.54
N VAL A 393 5.74 -3.77 29.55
CA VAL A 393 6.76 -2.87 30.08
C VAL A 393 7.95 -3.71 30.55
N PRO A 394 9.21 -3.35 30.20
CA PRO A 394 10.40 -4.18 30.48
C PRO A 394 10.50 -4.66 31.93
N GLU A 395 10.21 -3.79 32.91
CA GLU A 395 10.24 -4.12 34.33
C GLU A 395 9.26 -5.26 34.70
N ILE A 396 8.08 -5.25 34.07
CA ILE A 396 7.06 -6.30 34.29
C ILE A 396 7.46 -7.60 33.59
N ALA A 397 8.01 -7.50 32.39
CA ALA A 397 8.52 -8.64 31.62
C ALA A 397 9.64 -9.37 32.42
N ASP A 398 10.61 -8.62 32.93
CA ASP A 398 11.72 -9.16 33.75
C ASP A 398 11.23 -9.85 35.04
N ARG A 399 10.20 -9.26 35.68
CA ARG A 399 9.60 -9.86 36.89
C ARG A 399 8.86 -11.17 36.58
N ILE A 400 8.13 -11.21 35.48
CA ILE A 400 7.45 -12.43 35.02
C ILE A 400 8.47 -13.52 34.67
N GLU A 401 9.56 -13.17 34.01
CA GLU A 401 10.62 -14.12 33.69
C GLU A 401 11.28 -14.70 34.98
N LYS A 402 11.61 -13.85 35.95
CA LYS A 402 12.07 -14.29 37.26
C LYS A 402 11.08 -15.23 37.95
N ILE A 403 9.78 -14.98 37.85
CA ILE A 403 8.78 -15.90 38.42
C ILE A 403 8.79 -17.25 37.69
N LYS A 404 8.95 -17.28 36.38
CA LYS A 404 9.07 -18.52 35.61
C LYS A 404 10.33 -19.29 36.00
N ASP A 405 11.46 -18.62 36.23
CA ASP A 405 12.70 -19.23 36.69
C ASP A 405 12.50 -19.86 38.07
N LEU A 406 11.91 -19.14 39.03
CA LEU A 406 11.58 -19.68 40.36
C LEU A 406 10.68 -20.91 40.29
N ILE A 407 9.69 -20.92 39.38
CA ILE A 407 8.84 -22.11 39.18
C ILE A 407 9.66 -23.28 38.62
N SER A 408 10.56 -23.02 37.66
CA SER A 408 11.43 -24.04 37.06
C SER A 408 12.41 -24.66 38.10
N GLU A 409 12.89 -23.86 39.05
CA GLU A 409 13.73 -24.24 40.16
C GLU A 409 12.94 -24.86 41.31
N LYS A 410 11.62 -24.98 41.18
CA LYS A 410 10.71 -25.52 42.21
C LYS A 410 10.65 -24.69 43.50
N LEU A 411 11.00 -23.43 43.44
CA LEU A 411 10.90 -22.49 44.57
C LEU A 411 9.49 -21.85 44.60
N LEU A 412 8.45 -22.71 44.77
CA LEU A 412 7.06 -22.36 44.59
C LEU A 412 6.56 -21.29 45.57
N ASP A 413 7.00 -21.31 46.83
CA ASP A 413 6.66 -20.29 47.84
C ASP A 413 7.17 -18.90 47.44
N GLN A 414 8.40 -18.83 46.92
CA GLN A 414 8.99 -17.58 46.46
C GLN A 414 8.28 -17.06 45.17
N ALA A 415 7.98 -17.96 44.24
CA ALA A 415 7.24 -17.63 43.04
C ALA A 415 5.83 -17.08 43.37
N SER A 416 5.11 -17.72 44.31
CA SER A 416 3.79 -17.27 44.77
C SER A 416 3.85 -15.89 45.43
N SER A 417 4.88 -15.65 46.27
CA SER A 417 5.09 -14.32 46.87
C SER A 417 5.35 -13.23 45.82
N GLN A 418 6.16 -13.50 44.81
CA GLN A 418 6.42 -12.55 43.73
C GLN A 418 5.19 -12.30 42.86
N ILE A 419 4.36 -13.31 42.60
CA ILE A 419 3.06 -13.12 41.91
C ILE A 419 2.15 -12.21 42.74
N SER A 420 2.03 -12.41 44.05
CA SER A 420 1.17 -11.57 44.91
C SER A 420 1.64 -10.11 44.91
N LEU A 421 2.94 -9.85 44.96
CA LEU A 421 3.48 -8.49 44.85
C LEU A 421 3.17 -7.85 43.47
N LEU A 422 3.19 -8.64 42.40
CA LEU A 422 2.87 -8.13 41.07
C LEU A 422 1.39 -7.85 40.89
N GLU A 423 0.53 -8.65 41.56
CA GLU A 423 -0.94 -8.44 41.54
C GLU A 423 -1.38 -7.22 42.33
N GLU A 424 -0.61 -6.75 43.32
CA GLU A 424 -0.89 -5.48 44.01
C GLU A 424 -0.65 -4.27 43.10
N GLU A 425 0.26 -4.38 42.13
CA GLU A 425 0.64 -3.29 41.23
C GLU A 425 -0.07 -3.34 39.87
N THR A 426 -0.60 -4.51 39.49
CA THR A 426 -1.21 -4.76 38.17
C THR A 426 -2.61 -5.38 38.32
N ASP A 427 -3.31 -5.63 37.19
CA ASP A 427 -4.58 -6.36 37.23
C ASP A 427 -4.33 -7.83 37.59
N PRO A 428 -4.86 -8.33 38.73
CA PRO A 428 -4.67 -9.72 39.14
C PRO A 428 -5.31 -10.75 38.17
N ASN A 429 -6.23 -10.31 37.29
CA ASN A 429 -6.85 -11.16 36.28
C ASN A 429 -6.04 -11.23 34.98
N GLN A 430 -4.84 -10.68 34.91
CA GLN A 430 -3.99 -10.84 33.74
C GLN A 430 -3.78 -12.33 33.43
N SER A 431 -3.97 -12.68 32.15
CA SER A 431 -3.92 -14.08 31.69
C SER A 431 -2.61 -14.78 32.05
N VAL A 432 -1.49 -14.04 32.07
CA VAL A 432 -0.17 -14.60 32.46
C VAL A 432 -0.10 -14.93 33.95
N LEU A 433 -0.60 -14.05 34.84
CA LEU A 433 -0.59 -14.28 36.28
C LEU A 433 -1.49 -15.45 36.67
N VAL A 434 -2.70 -15.49 36.04
CA VAL A 434 -3.64 -16.61 36.20
C VAL A 434 -3.01 -17.93 35.77
N ARG A 435 -2.29 -17.97 34.64
CA ARG A 435 -1.57 -19.16 34.16
C ARG A 435 -0.45 -19.58 35.12
N LEU A 436 0.35 -18.63 35.59
CA LEU A 436 1.48 -18.95 36.55
C LEU A 436 0.94 -19.48 37.85
N ARG A 437 -0.13 -18.92 38.41
CA ARG A 437 -0.81 -19.46 39.59
C ARG A 437 -1.36 -20.88 39.38
N ALA A 438 -1.99 -21.12 38.23
CA ALA A 438 -2.48 -22.45 37.89
C ALA A 438 -1.36 -23.49 37.81
N ILE A 439 -0.19 -23.09 37.27
CA ILE A 439 1.02 -23.97 37.24
C ILE A 439 1.50 -24.25 38.64
N ILE A 440 1.64 -23.24 39.51
CA ILE A 440 2.07 -23.43 40.91
C ILE A 440 1.11 -24.36 41.63
N ASN A 441 -0.20 -24.08 41.62
CA ASN A 441 -1.22 -24.93 42.27
C ASN A 441 -1.17 -26.37 41.80
N ARG A 442 -0.94 -26.58 40.47
CA ARG A 442 -0.79 -27.94 39.91
C ARG A 442 0.47 -28.66 40.42
N LEU A 443 1.61 -27.96 40.51
CA LEU A 443 2.87 -28.53 40.99
C LEU A 443 2.78 -28.87 42.49
N GLU A 444 2.17 -28.03 43.31
CA GLU A 444 1.90 -28.26 44.72
C GLU A 444 0.99 -29.48 44.91
N ALA A 445 -0.12 -29.59 44.15
CA ALA A 445 -1.02 -30.72 44.22
C ALA A 445 -0.37 -32.06 43.81
N LEU A 446 0.64 -32.01 42.95
CA LEU A 446 1.40 -33.20 42.53
C LEU A 446 2.55 -33.56 43.48
N GLY A 447 2.75 -32.78 44.57
CA GLY A 447 3.82 -33.01 45.56
C GLY A 447 5.22 -32.90 44.97
N LYS A 448 5.39 -32.10 43.96
CA LYS A 448 6.64 -31.93 43.21
C LYS A 448 7.17 -30.50 43.34
#